data_9d1a39474821420da0cb3bc6caad0758
#
_entry.id   9d1a39474821420da0cb3bc6caad0758
#
_cell.length_a   1.000
_cell.length_b   1.000
_cell.length_c   1.000
_cell.angle_alpha   90.00
_cell.angle_beta   90.00
_cell.angle_gamma   90.00
#
_symmetry.space_group_name_H-M   'P 1'
#
loop_
_entity.id
_entity.type
_entity.pdbx_description
1 polymer ?
#
loop_
_entity_poly.entity_id
_entity_poly.type
_entity_poly.pdbx_seq_one_letter_code
_entity_poly.pdbx_strand_id
1 'polypeptide(L)'
;MNVVGSGLTAQQLRLDVISENITNQNTTRTEGGNGPYRRKMVVLQAQDSQTPFQQALARARGEQPAQGGVQVAQIVEDPSDFKLVYDPTNPDANADGYVEMPNVDLIKEMSDAMAANQALSANITAFNVLKQVVAKGLEIGK
;
A
#
# COMPACT_ATOMS: atom_id res chain seq x y z
N MET A 1 -0.72 15.42 13.71
CA MET A 1 0.55 14.75 13.40
C MET A 1 0.43 13.26 13.19
N ASN A 2 -0.35 12.52 14.00
CA ASN A 2 -0.52 11.08 13.83
C ASN A 2 -1.18 10.70 12.49
N VAL A 3 -2.10 11.51 12.00
CA VAL A 3 -2.77 11.28 10.70
C VAL A 3 -1.76 11.31 9.56
N VAL A 4 -0.89 12.33 9.53
CA VAL A 4 0.15 12.47 8.50
C VAL A 4 1.18 11.33 8.63
N GLY A 5 1.59 10.99 9.85
CA GLY A 5 2.52 9.89 10.10
C GLY A 5 1.96 8.54 9.66
N SER A 6 0.68 8.27 9.89
CA SER A 6 0.02 7.04 9.41
C SER A 6 -0.02 6.96 7.89
N GLY A 7 -0.28 8.09 7.22
CA GLY A 7 -0.23 8.18 5.76
C GLY A 7 1.15 7.90 5.20
N LEU A 8 2.20 8.45 5.84
CA LEU A 8 3.60 8.18 5.45
C LEU A 8 3.93 6.68 5.54
N THR A 9 3.59 6.05 6.65
CA THR A 9 3.84 4.61 6.87
C THR A 9 3.07 3.75 5.84
N ALA A 10 1.82 4.08 5.59
CA ALA A 10 0.98 3.36 4.63
C ALA A 10 1.53 3.47 3.21
N GLN A 11 1.94 4.66 2.78
CA GLN A 11 2.49 4.85 1.43
C GLN A 11 3.87 4.20 1.29
N GLN A 12 4.68 4.21 2.35
CA GLN A 12 5.97 3.54 2.34
C GLN A 12 5.80 2.02 2.18
N LEU A 13 4.88 1.41 2.92
CA LEU A 13 4.58 -0.01 2.77
C LEU A 13 4.03 -0.32 1.37
N ARG A 14 3.21 0.56 0.83
CA ARG A 14 2.72 0.41 -0.55
C ARG A 14 3.86 0.40 -1.55
N LEU A 15 4.83 1.30 -1.40
CA LEU A 15 6.04 1.31 -2.24
C LEU A 15 6.86 0.03 -2.09
N ASP A 16 7.00 -0.48 -0.87
CA ASP A 16 7.73 -1.73 -0.61
C ASP A 16 7.06 -2.92 -1.30
N VAL A 17 5.74 -3.02 -1.24
CA VAL A 17 4.97 -4.07 -1.91
C VAL A 17 5.06 -3.96 -3.43
N ILE A 18 4.97 -2.75 -3.98
CA ILE A 18 5.14 -2.50 -5.41
C ILE A 18 6.55 -2.91 -5.86
N SER A 19 7.56 -2.56 -5.08
CA SER A 19 8.95 -2.94 -5.36
C SER A 19 9.13 -4.47 -5.36
N GLU A 20 8.51 -5.15 -4.41
CA GLU A 20 8.50 -6.63 -4.36
C GLU A 20 7.84 -7.21 -5.61
N ASN A 21 6.70 -6.67 -6.03
CA ASN A 21 6.02 -7.10 -7.25
C ASN A 21 6.91 -6.93 -8.49
N ILE A 22 7.58 -5.79 -8.62
CA ILE A 22 8.49 -5.51 -9.76
C ILE A 22 9.68 -6.46 -9.72
N THR A 23 10.28 -6.67 -8.56
CA THR A 23 11.42 -7.56 -8.39
C THR A 23 11.07 -9.00 -8.79
N ASN A 24 9.87 -9.44 -8.50
CA ASN A 24 9.40 -10.79 -8.76
C ASN A 24 8.58 -10.93 -10.05
N GLN A 25 8.61 -9.95 -10.95
CA GLN A 25 7.81 -9.97 -12.18
C GLN A 25 8.11 -11.17 -13.11
N ASN A 26 9.26 -11.78 -12.98
CA ASN A 26 9.68 -12.94 -13.77
C ASN A 26 9.86 -14.21 -12.92
N THR A 27 9.46 -14.20 -11.67
CA THR A 27 9.61 -15.33 -10.75
C THR A 27 8.54 -16.38 -11.02
N THR A 28 8.95 -17.52 -11.60
CA THR A 28 8.05 -18.62 -11.97
C THR A 28 7.94 -19.70 -10.91
N ARG A 29 8.83 -19.66 -9.91
CA ARG A 29 8.80 -20.60 -8.78
C ARG A 29 8.89 -19.82 -7.48
N THR A 30 7.94 -20.09 -6.59
CA THR A 30 7.95 -19.57 -5.22
C THR A 30 8.42 -20.65 -4.24
N GLU A 31 8.79 -20.24 -3.03
CA GLU A 31 9.11 -21.17 -1.96
C GLU A 31 7.92 -22.10 -1.71
N GLY A 32 8.17 -23.39 -1.67
CA GLY A 32 7.13 -24.40 -1.54
C GLY A 32 6.64 -25.00 -2.85
N GLY A 33 7.15 -24.57 -4.01
CA GLY A 33 6.83 -25.16 -5.32
C GLY A 33 5.42 -24.90 -5.82
N ASN A 34 4.75 -23.87 -5.33
CA ASN A 34 3.35 -23.57 -5.62
C ASN A 34 3.13 -22.70 -6.87
N GLY A 35 4.08 -22.71 -7.79
CA GLY A 35 3.95 -21.97 -9.06
C GLY A 35 4.53 -20.56 -9.01
N PRO A 36 4.10 -19.65 -9.93
CA PRO A 36 4.70 -18.34 -10.05
C PRO A 36 4.32 -17.40 -8.89
N TYR A 37 5.12 -16.36 -8.72
CA TYR A 37 4.80 -15.27 -7.80
C TYR A 37 3.45 -14.64 -8.17
N ARG A 38 2.63 -14.37 -7.18
CA ARG A 38 1.35 -13.68 -7.38
C ARG A 38 1.47 -12.24 -6.88
N ARG A 39 0.99 -11.32 -7.68
CA ARG A 39 0.99 -9.89 -7.35
C ARG A 39 0.33 -9.65 -5.98
N LYS A 40 0.98 -8.85 -5.16
CA LYS A 40 0.43 -8.44 -3.86
C LYS A 40 -0.12 -7.03 -3.93
N MET A 41 -1.16 -6.78 -3.15
CA MET A 41 -1.81 -5.48 -3.02
C MET A 41 -1.95 -5.12 -1.56
N VAL A 42 -1.85 -3.83 -1.26
CA VAL A 42 -2.08 -3.29 0.08
C VAL A 42 -3.50 -2.77 0.17
N VAL A 43 -4.26 -3.24 1.14
CA VAL A 43 -5.60 -2.73 1.46
C VAL A 43 -5.46 -1.75 2.60
N LEU A 44 -5.83 -0.49 2.33
CA LEU A 44 -5.82 0.58 3.31
C LEU A 44 -7.22 0.75 3.89
N GLN A 45 -7.26 1.09 5.17
CA GLN A 45 -8.52 1.32 5.90
C GLN A 45 -8.39 2.59 6.73
N ALA A 46 -9.47 3.33 6.84
CA ALA A 46 -9.52 4.46 7.76
C ALA A 46 -9.39 3.95 9.19
N GLN A 47 -8.50 4.56 9.95
CA GLN A 47 -8.28 4.20 11.35
C GLN A 47 -9.27 4.94 12.24
N ASP A 48 -10.05 4.20 13.02
CA ASP A 48 -10.88 4.76 14.07
C ASP A 48 -10.01 5.09 15.29
N SER A 49 -9.88 6.36 15.59
CA SER A 49 -9.11 6.83 16.75
C SER A 49 -9.90 6.78 18.05
N GLN A 50 -11.18 6.47 17.99
CA GLN A 50 -12.07 6.51 19.15
C GLN A 50 -12.49 5.11 19.57
N THR A 51 -12.62 4.91 20.89
CA THR A 51 -13.23 3.71 21.42
C THR A 51 -14.71 3.66 21.05
N PRO A 52 -15.35 2.47 21.04
CA PRO A 52 -16.78 2.36 20.76
C PRO A 52 -17.65 3.26 21.67
N PHE A 53 -17.22 3.45 22.92
CA PHE A 53 -17.91 4.34 23.85
C PHE A 53 -17.80 5.82 23.43
N GLN A 54 -16.59 6.26 23.03
CA GLN A 54 -16.37 7.63 22.57
C GLN A 54 -17.16 7.92 21.29
N GLN A 55 -17.25 6.95 20.39
CA GLN A 55 -18.06 7.06 19.17
C GLN A 55 -19.55 7.21 19.50
N ALA A 56 -20.06 6.39 20.43
CA ALA A 56 -21.45 6.46 20.87
C ALA A 56 -21.74 7.82 21.53
N LEU A 57 -20.82 8.32 22.36
CA LEU A 57 -20.96 9.60 23.03
C LEU A 57 -20.95 10.77 22.02
N ALA A 58 -20.05 10.74 21.03
CA ALA A 58 -19.98 11.75 19.98
C ALA A 58 -21.27 11.80 19.16
N ARG A 59 -21.80 10.63 18.79
CA ARG A 59 -23.10 10.53 18.09
C ARG A 59 -24.24 11.10 18.91
N ALA A 60 -24.27 10.81 20.22
CA ALA A 60 -25.30 11.33 21.14
C ALA A 60 -25.23 12.86 21.26
N ARG A 61 -24.06 13.44 21.10
CA ARG A 61 -23.84 14.90 21.12
C ARG A 61 -24.03 15.57 19.76
N GLY A 62 -24.29 14.80 18.69
CA GLY A 62 -24.37 15.32 17.33
C GLY A 62 -23.01 15.71 16.73
N GLU A 63 -21.92 15.28 17.34
CA GLU A 63 -20.56 15.50 16.84
C GLU A 63 -20.17 14.38 15.86
N GLN A 64 -19.41 14.74 14.84
CA GLN A 64 -18.84 13.72 13.95
C GLN A 64 -17.65 13.05 14.64
N PRO A 65 -17.53 11.70 14.53
CA PRO A 65 -16.37 11.01 15.09
C PRO A 65 -15.07 11.54 14.48
N ALA A 66 -14.07 11.79 15.31
CA ALA A 66 -12.77 12.19 14.82
C ALA A 66 -12.16 11.09 13.97
N GLN A 67 -11.71 11.43 12.78
CA GLN A 67 -11.01 10.49 11.89
C GLN A 67 -9.54 10.36 12.32
N GLY A 68 -9.10 9.12 12.52
CA GLY A 68 -7.80 8.80 13.10
C GLY A 68 -6.68 8.52 12.09
N GLY A 69 -6.86 8.87 10.81
CA GLY A 69 -5.85 8.59 9.78
C GLY A 69 -6.09 7.27 9.05
N VAL A 70 -5.01 6.69 8.52
CA VAL A 70 -5.06 5.50 7.67
C VAL A 70 -4.21 4.39 8.28
N GLN A 71 -4.69 3.16 8.22
CA GLN A 71 -3.91 1.97 8.59
C GLN A 71 -3.93 0.94 7.47
N VAL A 72 -2.91 0.10 7.45
CA VAL A 72 -2.87 -1.07 6.58
C VAL A 72 -3.75 -2.16 7.21
N ALA A 73 -4.86 -2.48 6.55
CA ALA A 73 -5.75 -3.54 7.02
C ALA A 73 -5.15 -4.92 6.76
N GLN A 74 -4.65 -5.13 5.56
CA GLN A 74 -4.03 -6.40 5.15
C GLN A 74 -3.27 -6.24 3.85
N ILE A 75 -2.38 -7.21 3.58
CA ILE A 75 -1.76 -7.41 2.27
C ILE A 75 -2.45 -8.62 1.65
N VAL A 76 -3.03 -8.46 0.47
CA VAL A 76 -3.78 -9.50 -0.22
C VAL A 76 -3.11 -9.85 -1.55
N GLU A 77 -3.32 -11.08 -2.02
CA GLU A 77 -2.87 -11.50 -3.34
C GLU A 77 -3.93 -11.14 -4.38
N ASP A 78 -3.48 -10.68 -5.55
CA ASP A 78 -4.36 -10.37 -6.68
C ASP A 78 -4.88 -11.66 -7.28
N PRO A 79 -6.22 -11.89 -7.34
CA PRO A 79 -6.80 -13.10 -7.89
C PRO A 79 -6.77 -13.20 -9.41
N SER A 80 -6.26 -12.17 -10.11
CA SER A 80 -6.18 -12.17 -11.58
C SER A 80 -5.37 -13.35 -12.09
N ASP A 81 -5.69 -13.78 -13.32
CA ASP A 81 -5.00 -14.90 -13.96
C ASP A 81 -3.53 -14.57 -14.24
N PHE A 82 -2.67 -15.59 -14.13
CA PHE A 82 -1.28 -15.48 -14.52
C PHE A 82 -1.13 -15.24 -16.02
N LYS A 83 -0.05 -14.59 -16.41
CA LYS A 83 0.31 -14.42 -17.81
C LYS A 83 0.88 -15.73 -18.36
N LEU A 84 0.44 -16.12 -19.55
CA LEU A 84 0.98 -17.27 -20.26
C LEU A 84 1.97 -16.80 -21.31
N VAL A 85 3.21 -17.30 -21.24
CA VAL A 85 4.26 -17.00 -22.18
C VAL A 85 4.73 -18.30 -22.83
N TYR A 86 4.77 -18.32 -24.17
CA TYR A 86 5.26 -19.48 -24.91
C TYR A 86 6.78 -19.55 -24.86
N ASP A 87 7.29 -20.50 -24.09
CA ASP A 87 8.73 -20.79 -23.98
C ASP A 87 8.91 -22.27 -23.68
N PRO A 88 8.92 -23.12 -24.73
CA PRO A 88 9.01 -24.58 -24.54
C PRO A 88 10.37 -25.04 -24.00
N THR A 89 11.40 -24.18 -24.04
CA THR A 89 12.72 -24.49 -23.49
C THR A 89 12.83 -24.27 -21.99
N ASN A 90 11.84 -23.58 -21.40
CA ASN A 90 11.84 -23.29 -19.98
C ASN A 90 11.47 -24.56 -19.19
N PRO A 91 12.23 -24.92 -18.13
CA PRO A 91 11.91 -26.08 -17.30
C PRO A 91 10.56 -25.99 -16.60
N ASP A 92 10.00 -24.78 -16.45
CA ASP A 92 8.68 -24.56 -15.86
C ASP A 92 7.52 -24.56 -16.89
N ALA A 93 7.84 -24.81 -18.17
CA ALA A 93 6.83 -24.91 -19.21
C ALA A 93 5.93 -26.12 -19.02
N ASN A 94 4.63 -25.95 -19.32
CA ASN A 94 3.67 -27.06 -19.34
C ASN A 94 3.85 -27.93 -20.59
N ALA A 95 2.99 -28.94 -20.76
CA ALA A 95 3.02 -29.86 -21.89
C ALA A 95 2.82 -29.13 -23.24
N ASP A 96 2.10 -28.01 -23.24
CA ASP A 96 1.84 -27.19 -24.43
C ASP A 96 2.94 -26.16 -24.70
N GLY A 97 3.98 -26.10 -23.87
CA GLY A 97 5.10 -25.17 -24.01
C GLY A 97 4.87 -23.79 -23.43
N TYR A 98 3.83 -23.58 -22.65
CA TYR A 98 3.55 -22.30 -22.00
C TYR A 98 4.04 -22.28 -20.56
N VAL A 99 4.60 -21.15 -20.17
CA VAL A 99 5.03 -20.86 -18.80
C VAL A 99 4.05 -19.89 -18.17
N GLU A 100 3.58 -20.21 -16.96
CA GLU A 100 2.82 -19.26 -16.17
C GLU A 100 3.77 -18.25 -15.54
N MET A 101 3.56 -16.98 -15.86
CA MET A 101 4.32 -15.84 -15.33
C MET A 101 3.48 -15.08 -14.32
N PRO A 102 4.11 -14.36 -13.37
CA PRO A 102 3.37 -13.54 -12.42
C PRO A 102 2.39 -12.58 -13.09
N ASN A 103 1.26 -12.35 -12.43
CA ASN A 103 0.24 -11.41 -12.89
C ASN A 103 0.60 -9.94 -12.58
N VAL A 104 1.87 -9.59 -12.78
CA VAL A 104 2.45 -8.26 -12.56
C VAL A 104 2.59 -7.57 -13.91
N ASP A 105 1.98 -6.40 -14.04
CA ASP A 105 2.17 -5.50 -15.18
C ASP A 105 3.16 -4.41 -14.77
N LEU A 106 4.35 -4.41 -15.36
CA LEU A 106 5.42 -3.48 -15.02
C LEU A 106 4.98 -2.02 -15.16
N ILE A 107 4.27 -1.69 -16.24
CA ILE A 107 3.84 -0.30 -16.50
C ILE A 107 2.84 0.14 -15.43
N LYS A 108 1.89 -0.72 -15.08
CA LYS A 108 0.91 -0.44 -14.03
C LYS A 108 1.60 -0.30 -12.67
N GLU A 109 2.53 -1.19 -12.33
CA GLU A 109 3.28 -1.11 -11.07
C GLU A 109 4.12 0.17 -10.99
N MET A 110 4.77 0.56 -12.09
CA MET A 110 5.52 1.82 -12.14
C MET A 110 4.60 3.03 -11.96
N SER A 111 3.42 3.03 -12.58
CA SER A 111 2.43 4.09 -12.41
C SER A 111 1.94 4.16 -10.97
N ASP A 112 1.68 3.03 -10.35
CA ASP A 112 1.28 2.95 -8.94
C ASP A 112 2.40 3.42 -8.02
N ALA A 113 3.66 3.09 -8.34
CA ALA A 113 4.83 3.55 -7.60
C ALA A 113 4.98 5.06 -7.68
N MET A 114 4.78 5.65 -8.84
CA MET A 114 4.82 7.11 -9.02
C MET A 114 3.70 7.79 -8.21
N ALA A 115 2.49 7.25 -8.24
CA ALA A 115 1.38 7.76 -7.47
C ALA A 115 1.65 7.67 -5.95
N ALA A 116 2.18 6.55 -5.48
CA ALA A 116 2.54 6.36 -4.08
C ALA A 116 3.67 7.31 -3.65
N ASN A 117 4.66 7.52 -4.52
CA ASN A 117 5.76 8.44 -4.26
C ASN A 117 5.29 9.89 -4.20
N GLN A 118 4.37 10.30 -5.07
CA GLN A 118 3.75 11.63 -5.00
C GLN A 118 2.95 11.81 -3.72
N ALA A 119 2.17 10.81 -3.32
CA ALA A 119 1.43 10.83 -2.07
C ALA A 119 2.37 10.92 -0.87
N LEU A 120 3.48 10.19 -0.89
CA LEU A 120 4.52 10.25 0.15
C LEU A 120 5.11 11.65 0.24
N SER A 121 5.48 12.25 -0.89
CA SER A 121 6.04 13.61 -0.96
C SER A 121 5.06 14.65 -0.45
N ALA A 122 3.78 14.54 -0.82
CA ALA A 122 2.73 15.43 -0.32
C ALA A 122 2.56 15.32 1.19
N ASN A 123 2.61 14.11 1.74
CA ASN A 123 2.54 13.87 3.18
C ASN A 123 3.75 14.44 3.93
N ILE A 124 4.95 14.32 3.37
CA ILE A 124 6.16 14.93 3.93
C ILE A 124 6.04 16.45 3.95
N THR A 125 5.56 17.05 2.86
CA THR A 125 5.32 18.50 2.79
C THR A 125 4.29 18.95 3.84
N ALA A 126 3.18 18.21 3.96
CA ALA A 126 2.16 18.50 4.97
C ALA A 126 2.74 18.42 6.40
N PHE A 127 3.56 17.40 6.66
CA PHE A 127 4.24 17.25 7.96
C PHE A 127 5.14 18.44 8.27
N ASN A 128 5.93 18.89 7.30
CA ASN A 128 6.81 20.05 7.46
C ASN A 128 6.03 21.34 7.72
N VAL A 129 4.91 21.52 7.02
CA VAL A 129 4.01 22.67 7.25
C VAL A 129 3.43 22.63 8.67
N LEU A 130 2.99 21.49 9.13
CA LEU A 130 2.49 21.30 10.50
C LEU A 130 3.56 21.63 11.55
N LYS A 131 4.80 21.19 11.31
CA LYS A 131 5.93 21.55 12.21
C LYS A 131 6.14 23.07 12.29
N GLN A 132 6.08 23.77 11.17
CA GLN A 132 6.20 25.22 11.11
C GLN A 132 5.07 25.92 11.85
N VAL A 133 3.83 25.45 11.68
CA VAL A 133 2.65 26.00 12.35
C VAL A 133 2.77 25.82 13.86
N VAL A 134 3.18 24.64 14.32
CA VAL A 134 3.40 24.36 15.76
C VAL A 134 4.51 25.26 16.33
N ALA A 135 5.63 25.41 15.61
CA ALA A 135 6.74 26.26 16.04
C ALA A 135 6.29 27.73 16.15
N LYS A 136 5.55 28.24 15.18
CA LYS A 136 4.99 29.59 15.23
C LYS A 136 3.97 29.78 16.35
N GLY A 137 3.15 28.77 16.60
CA GLY A 137 2.19 28.79 17.70
C GLY A 137 2.90 28.86 19.06
N LEU A 138 4.03 28.18 19.24
CA LEU A 138 4.83 28.26 20.44
C LEU A 138 5.50 29.63 20.61
N GLU A 139 5.94 30.27 19.54
CA GLU A 139 6.49 31.62 19.58
C GLU A 139 5.45 32.67 19.99
N ILE A 140 4.20 32.53 19.54
CA ILE A 140 3.12 33.43 19.89
C ILE A 140 2.66 33.23 21.34
N GLY A 141 2.79 32.01 21.85
CA GLY A 141 2.41 31.66 23.22
C GLY A 141 3.40 32.04 24.30
N LYS A 142 4.50 32.69 23.94
CA LYS A 142 5.51 33.17 24.91
C LYS A 142 5.30 34.59 25.32
#